data_718189b02f94b31c00659edfadacdfb7
#
_entry.id   718189b02f94b31c00659edfadacdfb7
#
_cell.length_a   1.000
_cell.length_b   1.000
_cell.length_c   1.000
_cell.angle_alpha   90.00
_cell.angle_beta   90.00
_cell.angle_gamma   90.00
#
_symmetry.space_group_name_H-M   'P 1'
#
loop_
_entity.id
_entity.type
_entity.pdbx_description
1 polymer ?
#
loop_
_entity_poly.entity_id
_entity_poly.type
_entity_poly.pdbx_seq_one_letter_code
_entity_poly.pdbx_strand_id
1 'polypeptide(L)'
;MAPLMELPGVAAASDQARDVLGRAHRHRTNLRRWPVTAAEAALRAARASAVLDGGLKLDEQLDVAAAGDPVFAGALRVAQALEGGETTLVGVWQRAPLQALARLHMLAAADLVDESRLGRPRADADVGPRLELLAKIVTGGTRASAPVIAAVAHGELLTLAPFGSADGVVARAVSRLVAIATGLDPHGLGVPEVSWMRRAGEYREAALGFAAGTPERMAAWLVLCCRAMRTGAQEAVAIADSLVE
;
A
#
# COMPACT_ATOMS: atom_id res chain seq x y z
N MET A 1 15.28 19.44 -8.74
CA MET A 1 14.30 18.39 -9.07
C MET A 1 12.97 19.06 -9.36
N ALA A 2 12.38 18.85 -10.54
CA ALA A 2 11.02 19.33 -10.77
C ALA A 2 10.11 18.77 -9.66
N PRO A 3 9.22 19.58 -9.08
CA PRO A 3 8.27 19.08 -8.12
C PRO A 3 7.48 17.93 -8.74
N LEU A 4 7.33 16.81 -8.04
CA LEU A 4 6.66 15.60 -8.56
C LEU A 4 5.26 15.90 -9.12
N MET A 5 4.59 16.92 -8.57
CA MET A 5 3.27 17.36 -9.02
C MET A 5 3.28 18.05 -10.40
N GLU A 6 4.43 18.53 -10.86
CA GLU A 6 4.59 19.16 -12.19
C GLU A 6 4.90 18.15 -13.29
N LEU A 7 5.20 16.89 -12.93
CA LEU A 7 5.41 15.84 -13.90
C LEU A 7 4.13 15.56 -14.71
N PRO A 8 4.26 15.20 -16.01
CA PRO A 8 3.11 15.04 -16.90
C PRO A 8 2.04 14.09 -16.35
N GLY A 9 0.81 14.58 -16.22
CA GLY A 9 -0.36 13.81 -15.81
C GLY A 9 -0.47 13.52 -14.29
N VAL A 10 0.56 13.80 -13.49
CA VAL A 10 0.60 13.44 -12.06
C VAL A 10 -0.45 14.22 -11.26
N ALA A 11 -0.52 15.54 -11.41
CA ALA A 11 -1.50 16.37 -10.70
C ALA A 11 -2.94 15.90 -11.00
N ALA A 12 -3.29 15.76 -12.26
CA ALA A 12 -4.63 15.33 -12.67
C ALA A 12 -4.98 13.92 -12.15
N ALA A 13 -4.04 12.98 -12.19
CA ALA A 13 -4.26 11.63 -11.68
C ALA A 13 -4.43 11.61 -10.15
N SER A 14 -3.64 12.43 -9.44
CA SER A 14 -3.74 12.60 -7.99
C SER A 14 -5.10 13.18 -7.57
N ASP A 15 -5.57 14.23 -8.24
CA ASP A 15 -6.87 14.85 -7.93
C ASP A 15 -8.01 13.87 -8.20
N GLN A 16 -7.98 13.12 -9.31
CA GLN A 16 -8.95 12.08 -9.59
C GLN A 16 -8.99 10.99 -8.51
N ALA A 17 -7.83 10.56 -8.01
CA ALA A 17 -7.77 9.57 -6.92
C ALA A 17 -8.42 10.10 -5.64
N ARG A 18 -8.11 11.34 -5.26
CA ARG A 18 -8.72 12.01 -4.09
C ARG A 18 -10.24 12.13 -4.23
N ASP A 19 -10.72 12.56 -5.38
CA ASP A 19 -12.15 12.76 -5.63
C ASP A 19 -12.93 11.44 -5.54
N VAL A 20 -12.39 10.36 -6.11
CA VAL A 20 -13.09 9.06 -6.10
C VAL A 20 -13.04 8.44 -4.71
N LEU A 21 -11.92 8.50 -3.99
CA LEU A 21 -11.84 8.08 -2.58
C LEU A 21 -12.83 8.88 -1.71
N GLY A 22 -12.88 10.20 -1.86
CA GLY A 22 -13.85 11.03 -1.15
C GLY A 22 -15.30 10.64 -1.44
N ARG A 23 -15.64 10.22 -2.66
CA ARG A 23 -16.97 9.68 -2.98
C ARG A 23 -17.24 8.34 -2.29
N ALA A 24 -16.25 7.43 -2.27
CA ALA A 24 -16.39 6.15 -1.57
C ALA A 24 -16.69 6.35 -0.07
N HIS A 25 -16.00 7.29 0.59
CA HIS A 25 -16.27 7.62 1.99
C HIS A 25 -17.66 8.24 2.23
N ARG A 26 -18.18 9.00 1.26
CA ARG A 26 -19.54 9.59 1.34
C ARG A 26 -20.64 8.64 0.88
N HIS A 27 -20.31 7.43 0.47
CA HIS A 27 -21.32 6.43 0.12
C HIS A 27 -22.23 6.13 1.32
N ARG A 28 -23.55 6.05 1.11
CA ARG A 28 -24.56 5.89 2.18
C ARG A 28 -24.29 4.73 3.13
N THR A 29 -23.81 3.60 2.59
CA THR A 29 -23.43 2.42 3.37
C THR A 29 -22.20 2.74 4.23
N ASN A 30 -21.16 3.35 3.65
CA ASN A 30 -19.92 3.64 4.33
C ASN A 30 -20.05 4.70 5.43
N LEU A 31 -21.01 5.62 5.34
CA LEU A 31 -21.30 6.56 6.43
C LEU A 31 -21.74 5.88 7.74
N ARG A 32 -22.26 4.67 7.68
CA ARG A 32 -22.78 3.94 8.85
C ARG A 32 -22.14 2.59 9.07
N ARG A 33 -21.68 1.93 8.03
CA ARG A 33 -21.20 0.54 8.04
C ARG A 33 -19.79 0.39 7.44
N TRP A 34 -19.01 1.47 7.41
CA TRP A 34 -17.64 1.42 6.89
C TRP A 34 -16.77 0.29 7.47
N PRO A 35 -16.91 -0.18 8.74
CA PRO A 35 -16.09 -1.27 9.25
C PRO A 35 -16.27 -2.57 8.46
N VAL A 36 -17.51 -2.85 7.99
CA VAL A 36 -17.78 -4.05 7.18
C VAL A 36 -17.14 -3.92 5.80
N THR A 37 -17.26 -2.75 5.16
CA THR A 37 -16.58 -2.47 3.89
C THR A 37 -15.07 -2.53 4.04
N ALA A 38 -14.51 -1.99 5.12
CA ALA A 38 -13.07 -1.99 5.39
C ALA A 38 -12.53 -3.41 5.59
N ALA A 39 -13.24 -4.27 6.32
CA ALA A 39 -12.83 -5.66 6.53
C ALA A 39 -12.79 -6.45 5.21
N GLU A 40 -13.81 -6.31 4.36
CA GLU A 40 -13.82 -6.93 3.03
C GLU A 40 -12.72 -6.35 2.12
N ALA A 41 -12.51 -5.03 2.16
CA ALA A 41 -11.42 -4.38 1.42
C ALA A 41 -10.04 -4.88 1.88
N ALA A 42 -9.83 -5.06 3.18
CA ALA A 42 -8.60 -5.59 3.76
C ALA A 42 -8.33 -7.03 3.30
N LEU A 43 -9.35 -7.88 3.28
CA LEU A 43 -9.23 -9.26 2.79
C LEU A 43 -8.87 -9.31 1.30
N ARG A 44 -9.54 -8.49 0.45
CA ARG A 44 -9.22 -8.39 -0.98
C ARG A 44 -7.81 -7.87 -1.21
N ALA A 45 -7.37 -6.88 -0.43
CA ALA A 45 -6.03 -6.34 -0.51
C ALA A 45 -4.97 -7.38 -0.12
N ALA A 46 -5.17 -8.13 0.97
CA ALA A 46 -4.27 -9.19 1.40
C ALA A 46 -4.12 -10.28 0.34
N ARG A 47 -5.26 -10.75 -0.24
CA ARG A 47 -5.26 -11.72 -1.32
C ARG A 47 -4.50 -11.21 -2.55
N ALA A 48 -4.82 -10.01 -3.03
CA ALA A 48 -4.16 -9.44 -4.20
C ALA A 48 -2.66 -9.22 -3.95
N SER A 49 -2.29 -8.83 -2.74
CA SER A 49 -0.89 -8.68 -2.33
C SER A 49 -0.14 -10.01 -2.33
N ALA A 50 -0.75 -11.09 -1.84
CA ALA A 50 -0.16 -12.42 -1.85
C ALA A 50 0.03 -12.95 -3.28
N VAL A 51 -0.95 -12.77 -4.17
CA VAL A 51 -0.83 -13.14 -5.59
C VAL A 51 0.32 -12.40 -6.27
N LEU A 52 0.50 -11.12 -5.99
CA LEU A 52 1.60 -10.31 -6.56
C LEU A 52 2.99 -10.82 -6.15
N ASP A 53 3.11 -11.37 -4.95
CA ASP A 53 4.36 -11.89 -4.38
C ASP A 53 4.50 -13.42 -4.54
N GLY A 54 3.59 -14.06 -5.30
CA GLY A 54 3.68 -15.48 -5.69
C GLY A 54 3.20 -16.47 -4.63
N GLY A 55 2.50 -16.02 -3.58
CA GLY A 55 1.92 -16.89 -2.55
C GLY A 55 0.66 -17.60 -3.03
N LEU A 56 -0.30 -16.87 -3.59
CA LEU A 56 -1.55 -17.45 -4.12
C LEU A 56 -1.58 -17.38 -5.65
N LYS A 57 -2.35 -18.27 -6.27
CA LYS A 57 -2.70 -18.15 -7.68
C LYS A 57 -3.91 -17.26 -7.87
N LEU A 58 -4.01 -16.61 -9.04
CA LEU A 58 -5.07 -15.66 -9.34
C LEU A 58 -6.47 -16.28 -9.30
N ASP A 59 -6.59 -17.53 -9.75
CA ASP A 59 -7.81 -18.34 -9.85
C ASP A 59 -8.07 -19.21 -8.63
N GLU A 60 -7.17 -19.22 -7.64
CA GLU A 60 -7.30 -20.04 -6.45
C GLU A 60 -8.40 -19.50 -5.53
N GLN A 61 -9.32 -20.38 -5.11
CA GLN A 61 -10.34 -20.03 -4.13
C GLN A 61 -9.70 -19.86 -2.75
N LEU A 62 -10.28 -18.96 -1.94
CA LEU A 62 -9.88 -18.80 -0.54
C LEU A 62 -10.44 -19.97 0.27
N ASP A 63 -9.81 -21.12 0.16
CA ASP A 63 -10.11 -22.32 0.92
C ASP A 63 -9.05 -22.59 2.01
N VAL A 64 -9.09 -23.78 2.60
CA VAL A 64 -8.14 -24.19 3.65
C VAL A 64 -6.68 -24.18 3.15
N ALA A 65 -6.44 -24.43 1.85
CA ALA A 65 -5.10 -24.39 1.29
C ALA A 65 -4.55 -22.97 1.22
N ALA A 66 -5.38 -21.99 0.85
CA ALA A 66 -5.02 -20.58 0.87
C ALA A 66 -4.69 -20.09 2.30
N ALA A 67 -5.41 -20.60 3.32
CA ALA A 67 -5.13 -20.28 4.72
C ALA A 67 -3.75 -20.78 5.21
N GLY A 68 -3.19 -21.81 4.56
CA GLY A 68 -1.85 -22.34 4.83
C GLY A 68 -0.71 -21.63 4.10
N ASP A 69 -1.00 -20.72 3.16
CA ASP A 69 0.04 -19.99 2.44
C ASP A 69 0.69 -18.92 3.32
N PRO A 70 2.03 -18.98 3.53
CA PRO A 70 2.72 -18.07 4.47
C PRO A 70 2.73 -16.60 3.99
N VAL A 71 2.72 -16.35 2.67
CA VAL A 71 2.68 -14.99 2.11
C VAL A 71 1.30 -14.39 2.33
N PHE A 72 0.24 -15.18 2.10
CA PHE A 72 -1.13 -14.71 2.35
C PHE A 72 -1.39 -14.50 3.85
N ALA A 73 -0.95 -15.43 4.70
CA ALA A 73 -1.06 -15.27 6.15
C ALA A 73 -0.36 -13.99 6.64
N GLY A 74 0.84 -13.71 6.13
CA GLY A 74 1.57 -12.46 6.39
C GLY A 74 0.82 -11.22 5.91
N ALA A 75 0.32 -11.24 4.68
CA ALA A 75 -0.46 -10.13 4.11
C ALA A 75 -1.75 -9.87 4.90
N LEU A 76 -2.41 -10.92 5.40
CA LEU A 76 -3.62 -10.80 6.22
C LEU A 76 -3.33 -10.19 7.58
N ARG A 77 -2.25 -10.64 8.28
CA ARG A 77 -1.81 -10.01 9.54
C ARG A 77 -1.50 -8.53 9.38
N VAL A 78 -0.86 -8.16 8.28
CA VAL A 78 -0.57 -6.76 7.95
C VAL A 78 -1.86 -5.97 7.72
N ALA A 79 -2.82 -6.52 6.95
CA ALA A 79 -4.10 -5.88 6.70
C ALA A 79 -4.86 -5.63 8.01
N GLN A 80 -4.93 -6.62 8.90
CA GLN A 80 -5.55 -6.50 10.23
C GLN A 80 -4.86 -5.44 11.10
N ALA A 81 -3.53 -5.34 11.05
CA ALA A 81 -2.79 -4.34 11.82
C ALA A 81 -3.02 -2.90 11.34
N LEU A 82 -3.54 -2.71 10.12
CA LEU A 82 -3.94 -1.40 9.61
C LEU A 82 -5.36 -1.00 10.04
N GLU A 83 -6.13 -1.93 10.59
CA GLU A 83 -7.50 -1.72 11.07
C GLU A 83 -7.48 -1.24 12.52
N GLY A 84 -7.31 -0.02 12.83
CA GLY A 84 -7.44 0.35 14.24
C GLY A 84 -6.96 1.76 14.57
N GLY A 85 -7.45 2.34 15.65
CA GLY A 85 -7.31 3.73 16.08
C GLY A 85 -5.89 4.23 16.40
N GLU A 86 -5.77 5.39 17.06
CA GLU A 86 -4.51 6.14 17.26
C GLU A 86 -3.40 5.41 18.05
N THR A 87 -3.71 4.42 18.87
CA THR A 87 -2.71 3.59 19.56
C THR A 87 -2.10 2.50 18.69
N THR A 88 -2.51 2.46 17.45
CA THR A 88 -2.20 1.47 16.43
C THR A 88 -0.99 1.85 15.61
N LEU A 89 -0.76 1.07 14.56
CA LEU A 89 0.33 1.26 13.62
C LEU A 89 0.33 2.65 12.97
N VAL A 90 -0.84 3.28 12.76
CA VAL A 90 -0.97 4.65 12.25
C VAL A 90 -0.28 5.66 13.18
N GLY A 91 -0.57 5.60 14.48
CA GLY A 91 0.07 6.48 15.45
C GLY A 91 1.58 6.24 15.58
N VAL A 92 2.04 4.99 15.42
CA VAL A 92 3.48 4.70 15.36
C VAL A 92 4.09 5.27 14.10
N TRP A 93 3.43 5.12 12.94
CA TRP A 93 3.89 5.66 11.66
C TRP A 93 4.12 7.18 11.70
N GLN A 94 3.19 7.91 12.28
CA GLN A 94 3.29 9.37 12.36
C GLN A 94 4.46 9.86 13.22
N ARG A 95 4.90 9.09 14.21
CA ARG A 95 5.97 9.47 15.15
C ARG A 95 7.31 8.79 14.88
N ALA A 96 7.28 7.55 14.43
CA ALA A 96 8.45 6.69 14.25
C ALA A 96 8.27 5.76 13.05
N PRO A 97 8.31 6.28 11.79
CA PRO A 97 8.04 5.48 10.59
C PRO A 97 8.88 4.21 10.48
N LEU A 98 10.15 4.26 10.86
CA LEU A 98 11.04 3.10 10.78
C LEU A 98 10.63 1.98 11.75
N GLN A 99 10.07 2.32 12.91
CA GLN A 99 9.51 1.32 13.83
C GLN A 99 8.22 0.69 13.27
N ALA A 100 7.38 1.50 12.61
CA ALA A 100 6.20 0.98 11.92
C ALA A 100 6.60 0.04 10.77
N LEU A 101 7.63 0.38 9.98
CA LEU A 101 8.19 -0.48 8.94
C LEU A 101 8.68 -1.81 9.50
N ALA A 102 9.48 -1.79 10.56
CA ALA A 102 9.96 -2.99 11.23
C ALA A 102 8.79 -3.87 11.68
N ARG A 103 7.75 -3.28 12.28
CA ARG A 103 6.55 -4.01 12.72
C ARG A 103 5.76 -4.60 11.55
N LEU A 104 5.61 -3.86 10.44
CA LEU A 104 4.97 -4.39 9.22
C LEU A 104 5.73 -5.60 8.68
N HIS A 105 7.07 -5.52 8.62
CA HIS A 105 7.87 -6.65 8.17
C HIS A 105 7.77 -7.85 9.12
N MET A 106 7.78 -7.64 10.44
CA MET A 106 7.58 -8.73 11.41
C MET A 106 6.26 -9.46 11.18
N LEU A 107 5.18 -8.75 10.89
CA LEU A 107 3.87 -9.32 10.60
C LEU A 107 3.83 -10.04 9.23
N ALA A 108 4.43 -9.43 8.22
CA ALA A 108 4.43 -9.94 6.86
C ALA A 108 5.31 -11.20 6.71
N ALA A 109 6.44 -11.23 7.40
CA ALA A 109 7.49 -12.24 7.20
C ALA A 109 7.58 -13.29 8.31
N ALA A 110 6.63 -13.31 9.26
CA ALA A 110 6.69 -14.21 10.43
C ALA A 110 6.86 -15.69 10.08
N ASP A 111 6.29 -16.13 8.95
CA ASP A 111 6.36 -17.51 8.48
C ASP A 111 7.33 -17.68 7.30
N LEU A 112 8.10 -16.64 6.94
CA LEU A 112 8.99 -16.64 5.78
C LEU A 112 10.47 -16.63 6.13
N VAL A 113 10.83 -16.13 7.33
CA VAL A 113 12.24 -15.99 7.76
C VAL A 113 12.38 -16.28 9.23
N ASP A 114 13.62 -16.56 9.65
CA ASP A 114 13.97 -16.76 11.06
C ASP A 114 13.72 -15.49 11.89
N GLU A 115 13.42 -15.68 13.18
CA GLU A 115 13.14 -14.59 14.13
C GLU A 115 14.27 -13.54 14.18
N SER A 116 15.52 -13.98 14.01
CA SER A 116 16.68 -13.09 13.99
C SER A 116 16.68 -12.08 12.84
N ARG A 117 15.89 -12.31 11.78
CA ARG A 117 15.76 -11.42 10.62
C ARG A 117 14.50 -10.55 10.65
N LEU A 118 13.55 -10.86 11.52
CA LEU A 118 12.28 -10.14 11.59
C LEU A 118 12.47 -8.67 11.98
N GLY A 119 11.91 -7.77 11.17
CA GLY A 119 11.95 -6.33 11.39
C GLY A 119 13.33 -5.68 11.21
N ARG A 120 14.32 -6.42 10.72
CA ARG A 120 15.71 -5.93 10.56
C ARG A 120 16.02 -5.69 9.08
N PRO A 121 16.25 -4.44 8.67
CA PRO A 121 16.70 -4.14 7.33
C PRO A 121 18.06 -4.78 7.03
N ARG A 122 18.32 -5.03 5.75
CA ARG A 122 19.62 -5.51 5.25
C ARG A 122 20.72 -4.51 5.59
N ALA A 123 21.93 -5.01 5.80
CA ALA A 123 23.09 -4.19 6.20
C ALA A 123 23.79 -3.47 5.01
N ASP A 124 23.12 -3.38 3.84
CA ASP A 124 23.67 -2.70 2.68
C ASP A 124 23.78 -1.19 2.93
N ALA A 125 24.86 -0.58 2.44
CA ALA A 125 25.23 0.79 2.78
C ALA A 125 24.18 1.85 2.37
N ASP A 126 23.35 1.57 1.37
CA ASP A 126 22.31 2.48 0.86
C ASP A 126 20.97 2.33 1.58
N VAL A 127 20.71 1.22 2.25
CA VAL A 127 19.39 0.93 2.86
C VAL A 127 19.07 1.90 3.97
N GLY A 128 19.95 2.07 4.95
CA GLY A 128 19.74 2.97 6.09
C GLY A 128 19.44 4.41 5.66
N PRO A 129 20.32 5.07 4.91
CA PRO A 129 20.12 6.44 4.44
C PRO A 129 18.82 6.66 3.65
N ARG A 130 18.43 5.70 2.80
CA ARG A 130 17.21 5.79 2.01
C ARG A 130 15.96 5.65 2.88
N LEU A 131 15.97 4.74 3.86
CA LEU A 131 14.87 4.62 4.83
C LEU A 131 14.73 5.87 5.70
N GLU A 132 15.83 6.49 6.13
CA GLU A 132 15.81 7.75 6.87
C GLU A 132 15.24 8.90 6.02
N LEU A 133 15.61 8.97 4.73
CA LEU A 133 15.04 9.95 3.81
C LEU A 133 13.54 9.73 3.62
N LEU A 134 13.11 8.48 3.44
CA LEU A 134 11.69 8.14 3.37
C LEU A 134 10.95 8.59 4.64
N ALA A 135 11.50 8.30 5.81
CA ALA A 135 10.91 8.72 7.08
C ALA A 135 10.71 10.24 7.16
N LYS A 136 11.70 11.03 6.72
CA LYS A 136 11.59 12.51 6.65
C LYS A 136 10.49 12.95 5.69
N ILE A 137 10.37 12.31 4.52
CA ILE A 137 9.34 12.65 3.53
C ILE A 137 7.93 12.42 4.11
N VAL A 138 7.69 11.27 4.71
CA VAL A 138 6.34 10.89 5.19
C VAL A 138 5.92 11.60 6.49
N THR A 139 6.87 12.16 7.23
CA THR A 139 6.59 12.96 8.45
C THR A 139 6.52 14.47 8.22
N GLY A 140 6.26 14.91 7.00
CA GLY A 140 6.05 16.32 6.67
C GLY A 140 7.19 16.99 5.90
N GLY A 141 8.19 16.22 5.45
CA GLY A 141 9.32 16.74 4.66
C GLY A 141 8.97 17.12 3.22
N THR A 142 7.68 17.10 2.83
CA THR A 142 7.22 17.41 1.47
C THR A 142 5.87 18.10 1.46
N ARG A 143 5.60 18.86 0.37
CA ARG A 143 4.29 19.46 0.07
C ARG A 143 3.53 18.69 -1.04
N ALA A 144 4.01 17.51 -1.43
CA ALA A 144 3.32 16.68 -2.40
C ALA A 144 1.95 16.23 -1.85
N SER A 145 1.02 15.93 -2.75
CA SER A 145 -0.30 15.42 -2.36
C SER A 145 -0.21 14.01 -1.75
N ALA A 146 -1.16 13.64 -0.91
CA ALA A 146 -1.19 12.34 -0.25
C ALA A 146 -1.12 11.14 -1.22
N PRO A 147 -1.82 11.11 -2.38
CA PRO A 147 -1.65 10.03 -3.36
C PRO A 147 -0.22 9.92 -3.88
N VAL A 148 0.46 11.05 -4.09
CA VAL A 148 1.84 11.07 -4.58
C VAL A 148 2.81 10.61 -3.50
N ILE A 149 2.63 11.03 -2.25
CA ILE A 149 3.45 10.55 -1.12
C ILE A 149 3.32 9.03 -0.96
N ALA A 150 2.08 8.51 -1.01
CA ALA A 150 1.82 7.08 -0.93
C ALA A 150 2.49 6.31 -2.08
N ALA A 151 2.43 6.84 -3.31
CA ALA A 151 3.08 6.23 -4.47
C ALA A 151 4.62 6.25 -4.39
N VAL A 152 5.20 7.34 -3.88
CA VAL A 152 6.66 7.44 -3.65
C VAL A 152 7.11 6.44 -2.59
N ALA A 153 6.42 6.39 -1.45
CA ALA A 153 6.76 5.45 -0.38
C ALA A 153 6.66 4.00 -0.84
N HIS A 154 5.62 3.69 -1.64
CA HIS A 154 5.44 2.38 -2.25
C HIS A 154 6.59 2.03 -3.20
N GLY A 155 6.90 2.90 -4.17
CA GLY A 155 7.95 2.67 -5.15
C GLY A 155 9.33 2.54 -4.50
N GLU A 156 9.61 3.38 -3.52
CA GLU A 156 10.87 3.36 -2.77
C GLU A 156 11.08 2.01 -2.06
N LEU A 157 10.10 1.55 -1.29
CA LEU A 157 10.22 0.29 -0.55
C LEU A 157 10.22 -0.94 -1.47
N LEU A 158 9.40 -0.91 -2.53
CA LEU A 158 9.33 -2.01 -3.49
C LEU A 158 10.66 -2.21 -4.23
N THR A 159 11.34 -1.13 -4.60
CA THR A 159 12.60 -1.18 -5.37
C THR A 159 13.83 -1.29 -4.50
N LEU A 160 13.81 -0.72 -3.29
CA LEU A 160 14.88 -0.88 -2.31
C LEU A 160 14.93 -2.30 -1.74
N ALA A 161 13.76 -2.93 -1.57
CA ALA A 161 13.60 -4.25 -0.94
C ALA A 161 14.40 -4.33 0.38
N PRO A 162 14.11 -3.47 1.37
CA PRO A 162 15.02 -3.24 2.50
C PRO A 162 15.20 -4.45 3.41
N PHE A 163 14.31 -5.42 3.38
CA PHE A 163 14.36 -6.60 4.24
C PHE A 163 14.79 -7.88 3.51
N GLY A 164 14.70 -7.90 2.17
CA GLY A 164 15.00 -9.06 1.34
C GLY A 164 13.95 -10.20 1.45
N SER A 165 12.82 -9.93 2.11
CA SER A 165 11.67 -10.85 2.22
C SER A 165 10.40 -10.05 2.49
N ALA A 166 9.27 -10.48 1.95
CA ALA A 166 7.96 -9.82 2.09
C ALA A 166 7.94 -8.31 1.73
N ASP A 167 8.97 -7.82 1.04
CA ASP A 167 9.14 -6.39 0.74
C ASP A 167 7.97 -5.84 -0.10
N GLY A 168 7.42 -6.64 -1.00
CA GLY A 168 6.25 -6.27 -1.78
C GLY A 168 5.00 -6.08 -0.91
N VAL A 169 4.73 -7.01 0.02
CA VAL A 169 3.64 -6.89 1.00
C VAL A 169 3.82 -5.62 1.83
N VAL A 170 5.04 -5.39 2.36
CA VAL A 170 5.37 -4.20 3.17
C VAL A 170 5.19 -2.91 2.37
N ALA A 171 5.68 -2.86 1.14
CA ALA A 171 5.59 -1.67 0.28
C ALA A 171 4.13 -1.26 0.00
N ARG A 172 3.27 -2.22 -0.33
CA ARG A 172 1.83 -1.98 -0.54
C ARG A 172 1.12 -1.59 0.76
N ALA A 173 1.45 -2.24 1.87
CA ALA A 173 0.94 -1.88 3.19
C ALA A 173 1.29 -0.43 3.58
N VAL A 174 2.51 0.01 3.30
CA VAL A 174 2.93 1.40 3.54
C VAL A 174 2.17 2.39 2.67
N SER A 175 1.87 2.06 1.41
CA SER A 175 1.01 2.89 0.57
C SER A 175 -0.36 3.12 1.22
N ARG A 176 -0.99 2.06 1.76
CA ARG A 176 -2.26 2.16 2.51
C ARG A 176 -2.07 2.94 3.82
N LEU A 177 -1.02 2.67 4.57
CA LEU A 177 -0.72 3.34 5.83
C LEU A 177 -0.55 4.86 5.64
N VAL A 178 0.13 5.28 4.57
CA VAL A 178 0.22 6.70 4.19
C VAL A 178 -1.16 7.28 3.87
N ALA A 179 -1.98 6.56 3.10
CA ALA A 179 -3.32 7.01 2.76
C ALA A 179 -4.21 7.18 4.00
N ILE A 180 -4.14 6.27 4.97
CA ILE A 180 -4.86 6.35 6.25
C ILE A 180 -4.31 7.53 7.09
N ALA A 181 -3.01 7.60 7.29
CA ALA A 181 -2.36 8.58 8.16
C ALA A 181 -2.50 10.03 7.67
N THR A 182 -2.65 10.23 6.36
CA THR A 182 -2.87 11.55 5.75
C THR A 182 -4.34 11.94 5.65
N GLY A 183 -5.28 11.06 6.04
CA GLY A 183 -6.71 11.28 5.90
C GLY A 183 -7.23 11.17 4.46
N LEU A 184 -6.40 10.68 3.52
CA LEU A 184 -6.82 10.41 2.14
C LEU A 184 -7.85 9.28 2.09
N ASP A 185 -7.60 8.21 2.85
CA ASP A 185 -8.47 7.04 3.00
C ASP A 185 -8.50 6.62 4.48
N PRO A 186 -9.13 7.41 5.38
CA PRO A 186 -9.02 7.27 6.83
C PRO A 186 -9.55 5.93 7.36
N HIS A 187 -10.38 5.25 6.59
CA HIS A 187 -10.94 3.94 6.97
C HIS A 187 -10.36 2.77 6.16
N GLY A 188 -9.40 3.02 5.26
CA GLY A 188 -8.78 1.98 4.45
C GLY A 188 -9.75 1.26 3.51
N LEU A 189 -10.71 1.98 2.92
CA LEU A 189 -11.75 1.41 2.06
C LEU A 189 -11.24 1.04 0.67
N GLY A 190 -10.24 1.79 0.15
CA GLY A 190 -9.70 1.56 -1.18
C GLY A 190 -8.91 0.26 -1.29
N VAL A 191 -8.96 -0.39 -2.46
CA VAL A 191 -8.26 -1.65 -2.74
C VAL A 191 -7.39 -1.52 -4.01
N PRO A 192 -6.35 -0.68 -4.00
CA PRO A 192 -5.48 -0.50 -5.17
C PRO A 192 -4.74 -1.78 -5.57
N GLU A 193 -4.51 -2.70 -4.62
CA GLU A 193 -3.84 -3.99 -4.80
C GLU A 193 -4.51 -4.84 -5.89
N VAL A 194 -5.85 -4.83 -5.96
CA VAL A 194 -6.61 -5.54 -7.00
C VAL A 194 -6.29 -5.00 -8.40
N SER A 195 -6.11 -3.69 -8.54
CA SER A 195 -5.71 -3.08 -9.81
C SER A 195 -4.30 -3.49 -10.22
N TRP A 196 -3.34 -3.48 -9.29
CA TRP A 196 -1.96 -3.90 -9.54
C TRP A 196 -1.89 -5.40 -9.87
N MET A 197 -2.65 -6.24 -9.16
CA MET A 197 -2.72 -7.69 -9.41
C MET A 197 -3.25 -7.99 -10.82
N ARG A 198 -4.35 -7.35 -11.24
CA ARG A 198 -4.93 -7.53 -12.58
C ARG A 198 -3.99 -7.08 -13.70
N ARG A 199 -3.01 -6.23 -13.41
CA ARG A 199 -2.01 -5.66 -14.34
C ARG A 199 -0.59 -5.89 -13.85
N ALA A 200 -0.30 -7.10 -13.34
CA ALA A 200 0.95 -7.39 -12.66
C ALA A 200 2.20 -7.12 -13.52
N GLY A 201 2.13 -7.34 -14.83
CA GLY A 201 3.21 -7.01 -15.77
C GLY A 201 3.50 -5.52 -15.82
N GLU A 202 2.47 -4.69 -16.07
CA GLU A 202 2.57 -3.23 -16.11
C GLU A 202 3.07 -2.66 -14.77
N TYR A 203 2.57 -3.20 -13.67
CA TYR A 203 2.99 -2.82 -12.32
C TYR A 203 4.47 -3.07 -12.07
N ARG A 204 4.99 -4.27 -12.42
CA ARG A 204 6.41 -4.59 -12.26
C ARG A 204 7.30 -3.76 -13.16
N GLU A 205 6.91 -3.54 -14.41
CA GLU A 205 7.65 -2.69 -15.35
C GLU A 205 7.72 -1.24 -14.86
N ALA A 206 6.61 -0.69 -14.39
CA ALA A 206 6.56 0.67 -13.86
C ALA A 206 7.41 0.82 -12.59
N ALA A 207 7.46 -0.19 -11.71
CA ALA A 207 8.34 -0.21 -10.54
C ALA A 207 9.82 -0.17 -10.92
N LEU A 208 10.23 -0.97 -11.91
CA LEU A 208 11.60 -0.90 -12.47
C LEU A 208 11.89 0.48 -13.08
N GLY A 209 10.88 1.08 -13.71
CA GLY A 209 10.96 2.45 -14.21
C GLY A 209 11.17 3.47 -13.09
N PHE A 210 10.47 3.33 -11.96
CA PHE A 210 10.66 4.19 -10.79
C PHE A 210 12.11 4.12 -10.28
N ALA A 211 12.68 2.94 -10.18
CA ALA A 211 14.08 2.73 -9.77
C ALA A 211 15.08 3.44 -10.70
N ALA A 212 14.77 3.55 -11.98
CA ALA A 212 15.64 4.26 -12.95
C ALA A 212 15.66 5.78 -12.74
N GLY A 213 14.66 6.37 -12.06
CA GLY A 213 14.66 7.74 -11.57
C GLY A 213 14.54 8.84 -12.64
N THR A 214 14.24 8.50 -13.92
CA THR A 214 14.03 9.54 -14.93
C THR A 214 12.64 10.20 -14.75
N PRO A 215 12.47 11.50 -15.10
CA PRO A 215 11.19 12.19 -14.93
C PRO A 215 10.01 11.47 -15.57
N GLU A 216 10.19 10.93 -16.77
CA GLU A 216 9.14 10.24 -17.54
C GLU A 216 8.71 8.94 -16.84
N ARG A 217 9.69 8.16 -16.33
CA ARG A 217 9.42 6.91 -15.63
C ARG A 217 8.85 7.14 -14.24
N MET A 218 9.31 8.18 -13.54
CA MET A 218 8.70 8.65 -12.30
C MET A 218 7.24 9.04 -12.51
N ALA A 219 6.95 9.85 -13.56
CA ALA A 219 5.58 10.22 -13.90
C ALA A 219 4.71 8.99 -14.18
N ALA A 220 5.21 8.03 -14.96
CA ALA A 220 4.49 6.80 -15.30
C ALA A 220 4.11 6.01 -14.04
N TRP A 221 5.04 5.81 -13.11
CA TRP A 221 4.80 5.15 -11.83
C TRP A 221 3.76 5.87 -10.99
N LEU A 222 3.92 7.19 -10.79
CA LEU A 222 3.01 7.98 -9.97
C LEU A 222 1.59 7.98 -10.54
N VAL A 223 1.45 8.12 -11.85
CA VAL A 223 0.16 8.06 -12.55
C VAL A 223 -0.47 6.66 -12.43
N LEU A 224 0.33 5.59 -12.58
CA LEU A 224 -0.15 4.21 -12.39
C LEU A 224 -0.69 4.00 -10.98
N CYS A 225 0.04 4.43 -9.95
CA CYS A 225 -0.40 4.30 -8.57
C CYS A 225 -1.67 5.12 -8.27
N CYS A 226 -1.76 6.36 -8.74
CA CYS A 226 -2.97 7.17 -8.59
C CYS A 226 -4.19 6.56 -9.31
N ARG A 227 -3.99 5.99 -10.50
CA ARG A 227 -5.05 5.26 -11.22
C ARG A 227 -5.49 4.00 -10.45
N ALA A 228 -4.56 3.27 -9.85
CA ALA A 228 -4.88 2.12 -9.01
C ALA A 228 -5.68 2.52 -7.77
N MET A 229 -5.33 3.62 -7.09
CA MET A 229 -6.11 4.18 -5.97
C MET A 229 -7.53 4.56 -6.41
N ARG A 230 -7.69 5.20 -7.59
CA ARG A 230 -8.98 5.50 -8.16
C ARG A 230 -9.82 4.25 -8.41
N THR A 231 -9.23 3.22 -9.03
CA THR A 231 -9.91 1.95 -9.30
C THR A 231 -10.23 1.22 -8.01
N GLY A 232 -9.32 1.24 -7.03
CA GLY A 232 -9.55 0.67 -5.70
C GLY A 232 -10.68 1.35 -4.92
N ALA A 233 -10.88 2.65 -5.12
CA ALA A 233 -12.02 3.36 -4.56
C ALA A 233 -13.36 2.96 -5.24
N GLN A 234 -13.34 2.66 -6.52
CA GLN A 234 -14.51 2.10 -7.22
C GLN A 234 -14.85 0.69 -6.71
N GLU A 235 -13.84 -0.13 -6.43
CA GLU A 235 -14.01 -1.42 -5.78
C GLU A 235 -14.66 -1.27 -4.40
N ALA A 236 -14.25 -0.29 -3.59
CA ALA A 236 -14.87 0.02 -2.30
C ALA A 236 -16.36 0.40 -2.42
N VAL A 237 -16.74 1.11 -3.47
CA VAL A 237 -18.15 1.41 -3.75
C VAL A 237 -18.91 0.13 -4.10
N ALA A 238 -18.35 -0.73 -4.95
CA ALA A 238 -18.96 -2.01 -5.31
C ALA A 238 -19.15 -2.93 -4.09
N ILE A 239 -18.19 -2.97 -3.17
CA ILE A 239 -18.33 -3.68 -1.89
C ILE A 239 -19.49 -3.06 -1.08
N ALA A 240 -19.52 -1.74 -0.97
CA ALA A 240 -20.57 -1.06 -0.21
C ALA A 240 -21.97 -1.26 -0.81
N ASP A 241 -22.09 -1.35 -2.14
CA ASP A 241 -23.35 -1.65 -2.82
C ASP A 241 -23.82 -3.08 -2.55
N SER A 242 -22.91 -4.07 -2.55
CA SER A 242 -23.26 -5.46 -2.24
C SER A 242 -23.71 -5.71 -0.80
N LEU A 243 -23.48 -4.75 0.11
CA LEU A 243 -23.92 -4.81 1.51
C LEU A 243 -25.29 -4.17 1.74
N VAL A 244 -25.95 -3.67 0.69
CA VAL A 244 -27.29 -3.03 0.78
C VAL A 244 -28.40 -4.06 0.70
N GLU A 245 -28.11 -5.25 0.19
CA GLU A 245 -29.01 -6.39 0.15
C GLU A 245 -29.06 -7.12 1.50
#